data_605b053832c65f60e8c811ed1016f032
#
_entry.id   605b053832c65f60e8c811ed1016f032
#
_cell.length_a   1.000
_cell.length_b   1.000
_cell.length_c   1.000
_cell.angle_alpha   90.00
_cell.angle_beta   90.00
_cell.angle_gamma   90.00
#
_symmetry.space_group_name_H-M   'P 1'
#
loop_
_entity.id
_entity.type
_entity.pdbx_description
1 polymer ?
#
loop_
_entity_poly.entity_id
_entity_poly.type
_entity_poly.pdbx_seq_one_letter_code
_entity_poly.pdbx_strand_id
1 'polypeptide(L)'
;MAGINKVIIVGFLGNDPETRTMPNGEQVANITVATSESWTDKNTGERKEQTEWHRIVLYRRLAEVAGQYLHKGSQVYIEGRLKTRKWQDSNGQDRYTTEIQGDNLQMLGGRQDELKQAKSSKAKPEPLSAMAEQDGFSDGIPF
;
A
#
# COMPACT_ATOMS: atom_id res chain seq x y z
N MET A 1 1.10 10.15 31.70
CA MET A 1 0.12 9.07 31.59
C MET A 1 0.47 8.15 30.42
N ALA A 2 0.37 6.87 30.62
CA ALA A 2 0.71 5.90 29.59
C ALA A 2 -0.55 5.37 28.92
N GLY A 3 -0.42 5.03 27.65
CA GLY A 3 -1.51 4.45 26.91
C GLY A 3 -0.95 3.78 25.66
N ILE A 4 -1.83 3.20 24.87
CA ILE A 4 -1.44 2.54 23.64
C ILE A 4 -2.15 3.24 22.49
N ASN A 5 -1.36 3.60 21.49
CA ASN A 5 -1.87 4.19 20.26
C ASN A 5 -1.17 3.44 19.12
N LYS A 6 -1.87 2.49 18.54
CA LYS A 6 -1.27 1.64 17.54
C LYS A 6 -2.26 1.35 16.42
N VAL A 7 -1.79 1.45 15.20
CA VAL A 7 -2.57 1.15 14.01
C VAL A 7 -1.81 0.15 13.18
N ILE A 8 -2.51 -0.86 12.72
CA ILE A 8 -1.94 -1.87 11.83
C ILE A 8 -2.81 -1.92 10.59
N ILE A 9 -2.18 -1.76 9.43
CA ILE A 9 -2.89 -1.76 8.15
C ILE A 9 -2.16 -2.65 7.17
N VAL A 10 -2.90 -3.53 6.53
CA VAL A 10 -2.41 -4.32 5.42
C VAL A 10 -3.33 -4.04 4.25
N GLY A 11 -2.79 -3.51 3.19
CA GLY A 11 -3.61 -3.15 2.04
C GLY A 11 -2.76 -2.78 0.84
N PHE A 12 -3.40 -2.15 -0.13
CA PHE A 12 -2.76 -1.81 -1.40
C PHE A 12 -2.72 -0.31 -1.58
N LEU A 13 -1.62 0.18 -2.14
CA LEU A 13 -1.51 1.61 -2.43
C LEU A 13 -2.48 1.99 -3.53
N GLY A 14 -3.20 3.08 -3.30
CA GLY A 14 -4.13 3.60 -4.29
C GLY A 14 -3.49 4.54 -5.28
N ASN A 15 -2.35 5.11 -4.92
CA ASN A 15 -1.60 6.04 -5.77
C ASN A 15 -0.12 5.80 -5.55
N ASP A 16 0.68 6.34 -6.46
CA ASP A 16 2.11 6.37 -6.23
C ASP A 16 2.42 7.24 -5.02
N PRO A 17 3.44 6.91 -4.24
CA PRO A 17 3.81 7.75 -3.11
C PRO A 17 4.19 9.15 -3.54
N GLU A 18 3.74 10.12 -2.76
CA GLU A 18 4.14 11.51 -2.97
C GLU A 18 5.28 11.82 -1.99
N THR A 19 6.44 12.11 -2.53
CA THR A 19 7.60 12.39 -1.69
C THR A 19 7.99 13.85 -1.82
N ARG A 20 8.50 14.38 -0.74
CA ARG A 20 9.02 15.74 -0.73
C ARG A 20 10.10 15.85 0.32
N THR A 21 10.89 16.91 0.19
CA THR A 21 11.95 17.20 1.14
C THR A 21 11.50 18.36 2.01
N MET A 22 11.58 18.17 3.32
CA MET A 22 11.24 19.22 4.26
C MET A 22 12.35 20.27 4.34
N PRO A 23 12.04 21.46 4.86
CA PRO A 23 13.08 22.50 4.99
C PRO A 23 14.30 22.07 5.77
N ASN A 24 14.15 21.13 6.71
CA ASN A 24 15.27 20.62 7.48
C ASN A 24 16.08 19.55 6.74
N GLY A 25 15.73 19.26 5.49
CA GLY A 25 16.43 18.27 4.68
C GLY A 25 15.90 16.84 4.79
N GLU A 26 14.93 16.62 5.65
CA GLU A 26 14.38 15.27 5.82
C GLU A 26 13.34 14.96 4.77
N GLN A 27 13.27 13.70 4.40
CA GLN A 27 12.30 13.24 3.42
C GLN A 27 10.99 12.87 4.08
N VAL A 28 9.89 13.17 3.40
CA VAL A 28 8.54 12.81 3.84
C VAL A 28 7.83 12.19 2.66
N ALA A 29 7.12 11.11 2.91
CA ALA A 29 6.28 10.49 1.89
C ALA A 29 4.87 10.37 2.40
N ASN A 30 3.92 10.69 1.54
CA ASN A 30 2.50 10.49 1.81
C ASN A 30 2.02 9.37 0.93
N ILE A 31 1.39 8.37 1.55
CA ILE A 31 0.80 7.28 0.80
C ILE A 31 -0.64 7.10 1.23
N THR A 32 -1.44 6.56 0.32
CA THR A 32 -2.82 6.22 0.59
C THR A 32 -2.96 4.72 0.39
N VAL A 33 -3.41 4.03 1.43
CA VAL A 33 -3.55 2.58 1.39
C VAL A 33 -5.01 2.24 1.52
N ALA A 34 -5.47 1.36 0.64
CA ALA A 34 -6.85 0.92 0.62
C ALA A 34 -6.98 -0.42 1.31
N THR A 35 -7.96 -0.52 2.20
CA THR A 35 -8.37 -1.80 2.78
C THR A 35 -9.81 -2.01 2.42
N SER A 36 -10.15 -3.23 2.02
CA SER A 36 -11.51 -3.53 1.58
C SER A 36 -12.09 -4.68 2.37
N GLU A 37 -13.37 -4.56 2.63
CA GLU A 37 -14.11 -5.69 3.17
C GLU A 37 -15.26 -5.99 2.23
N SER A 38 -15.60 -7.25 2.15
CA SER A 38 -16.75 -7.64 1.36
C SER A 38 -17.60 -8.60 2.19
N TRP A 39 -18.90 -8.52 1.97
CA TRP A 39 -19.83 -9.38 2.68
C TRP A 39 -21.05 -9.58 1.80
N THR A 40 -21.84 -10.58 2.16
CA THR A 40 -23.08 -10.85 1.46
C THR A 40 -24.24 -10.32 2.30
N ASP A 41 -25.07 -9.50 1.66
CA ASP A 41 -26.27 -8.97 2.32
C ASP A 41 -27.27 -10.10 2.49
N LYS A 42 -27.63 -10.38 3.73
CA LYS A 42 -28.55 -11.50 4.02
C LYS A 42 -29.95 -11.25 3.49
N ASN A 43 -30.34 -9.99 3.36
CA ASN A 43 -31.69 -9.67 2.94
C ASN A 43 -31.85 -9.74 1.42
N THR A 44 -30.85 -9.31 0.67
CA THR A 44 -30.93 -9.26 -0.78
C THR A 44 -30.11 -10.33 -1.47
N GLY A 45 -29.18 -10.96 -0.74
CA GLY A 45 -28.25 -11.90 -1.34
C GLY A 45 -27.16 -11.28 -2.16
N GLU A 46 -27.11 -9.96 -2.20
CA GLU A 46 -26.09 -9.26 -2.98
C GLU A 46 -24.77 -9.23 -2.25
N ARG A 47 -23.71 -9.29 -3.03
CA ARG A 47 -22.37 -9.11 -2.50
C ARG A 47 -22.05 -7.62 -2.42
N LYS A 48 -21.64 -7.18 -1.25
CA LYS A 48 -21.30 -5.78 -1.03
C LYS A 48 -19.86 -5.65 -0.67
N GLU A 49 -19.29 -4.52 -1.06
CA GLU A 49 -17.89 -4.23 -0.80
C GLU A 49 -17.76 -2.81 -0.30
N GLN A 50 -16.88 -2.61 0.65
CA GLN A 50 -16.58 -1.28 1.15
C GLN A 50 -15.07 -1.13 1.23
N THR A 51 -14.57 -0.01 0.72
CA THR A 51 -13.15 0.28 0.74
C THR A 51 -12.91 1.49 1.64
N GLU A 52 -11.92 1.36 2.50
CA GLU A 52 -11.50 2.44 3.36
C GLU A 52 -10.12 2.92 2.91
N TRP A 53 -9.97 4.21 2.77
CA TRP A 53 -8.71 4.82 2.31
C TRP A 53 -8.01 5.42 3.51
N HIS A 54 -6.80 4.94 3.77
CA HIS A 54 -6.01 5.39 4.93
C HIS A 54 -4.87 6.27 4.46
N ARG A 55 -4.75 7.43 5.07
CA ARG A 55 -3.63 8.32 4.78
C ARG A 55 -2.50 8.03 5.74
N ILE A 56 -1.34 7.79 5.21
CA ILE A 56 -0.18 7.41 6.00
C ILE A 56 0.97 8.33 5.63
N VAL A 57 1.62 8.86 6.64
CA VAL A 57 2.78 9.72 6.46
C VAL A 57 4.00 8.96 6.93
N LEU A 58 5.02 8.94 6.10
CA LEU A 58 6.28 8.27 6.38
C LEU A 58 7.39 9.31 6.40
N TYR A 59 8.34 9.11 7.30
CA TYR A 59 9.43 10.05 7.48
C TYR A 59 10.78 9.38 7.29
N ARG A 60 11.75 10.16 6.82
CA ARG A 60 13.15 9.75 6.76
C ARG A 60 13.34 8.49 5.95
N ARG A 61 13.91 7.47 6.55
CA ARG A 61 14.22 6.24 5.82
C ARG A 61 12.98 5.58 5.24
N LEU A 62 11.88 5.56 5.98
CA LEU A 62 10.66 4.97 5.47
C LEU A 62 10.14 5.73 4.26
N ALA A 63 10.31 7.05 4.26
CA ALA A 63 9.93 7.85 3.11
C ALA A 63 10.78 7.51 1.90
N GLU A 64 12.08 7.32 2.10
CA GLU A 64 12.98 6.94 1.02
C GLU A 64 12.62 5.57 0.46
N VAL A 65 12.34 4.61 1.34
CA VAL A 65 11.96 3.28 0.91
C VAL A 65 10.67 3.34 0.10
N ALA A 66 9.69 4.10 0.58
CA ALA A 66 8.43 4.22 -0.13
C ALA A 66 8.63 4.83 -1.51
N GLY A 67 9.44 5.87 -1.60
CA GLY A 67 9.69 6.53 -2.88
C GLY A 67 10.43 5.66 -3.87
N GLN A 68 11.28 4.77 -3.38
CA GLN A 68 12.09 3.93 -4.26
C GLN A 68 11.36 2.66 -4.69
N TYR A 69 10.57 2.08 -3.82
CA TYR A 69 10.07 0.72 -4.05
C TYR A 69 8.57 0.61 -4.17
N LEU A 70 7.82 1.57 -3.66
CA LEU A 70 6.37 1.47 -3.69
C LEU A 70 5.78 2.20 -4.88
N HIS A 71 4.67 1.67 -5.36
CA HIS A 71 3.93 2.29 -6.46
C HIS A 71 2.47 1.93 -6.30
N LYS A 72 1.64 2.54 -7.10
CA LYS A 72 0.22 2.22 -7.11
C LYS A 72 0.04 0.72 -7.30
N GLY A 73 -0.75 0.11 -6.42
CA GLY A 73 -1.01 -1.31 -6.46
C GLY A 73 -0.10 -2.15 -5.59
N SER A 74 0.94 -1.57 -5.02
CA SER A 74 1.82 -2.32 -4.11
C SER A 74 1.08 -2.72 -2.85
N GLN A 75 1.31 -3.93 -2.37
CA GLN A 75 0.75 -4.39 -1.11
C GLN A 75 1.74 -4.13 0.01
N VAL A 76 1.26 -3.57 1.10
CA VAL A 76 2.13 -3.19 2.21
C VAL A 76 1.49 -3.54 3.54
N TYR A 77 2.37 -3.76 4.52
CA TYR A 77 2.02 -3.86 5.92
C TYR A 77 2.58 -2.62 6.60
N ILE A 78 1.72 -1.89 7.29
CA ILE A 78 2.14 -0.66 7.97
C ILE A 78 1.74 -0.75 9.41
N GLU A 79 2.68 -0.42 10.27
CA GLU A 79 2.47 -0.27 11.69
C GLU A 79 2.76 1.17 12.04
N GLY A 80 1.85 1.78 12.77
CA GLY A 80 2.05 3.16 13.13
C GLY A 80 1.09 3.58 14.23
N ARG A 81 0.84 4.86 14.28
CA ARG A 81 -0.06 5.43 15.30
C ARG A 81 -0.86 6.55 14.68
N LEU A 82 -1.99 6.82 15.29
CA LEU A 82 -2.82 7.94 14.87
C LEU A 82 -2.19 9.23 15.36
N LYS A 83 -2.18 10.21 14.51
CA LYS A 83 -1.66 11.53 14.84
C LYS A 83 -2.57 12.58 14.26
N THR A 84 -2.99 13.51 15.07
CA THR A 84 -3.83 14.60 14.62
C THR A 84 -2.98 15.86 14.57
N ARG A 85 -3.02 16.54 13.44
CA ARG A 85 -2.34 17.81 13.32
C ARG A 85 -3.35 18.92 13.10
N LYS A 86 -3.00 20.06 13.60
CA LYS A 86 -3.82 21.27 13.48
C LYS A 86 -3.23 22.12 12.35
N TRP A 87 -4.10 22.68 11.54
CA TRP A 87 -3.68 23.57 10.47
C TRP A 87 -4.76 24.61 10.25
N GLN A 88 -4.43 25.65 9.54
CA GLN A 88 -5.38 26.70 9.23
C GLN A 88 -5.70 26.69 7.76
N ASP A 89 -7.00 26.85 7.44
CA ASP A 89 -7.40 26.88 6.05
C ASP A 89 -7.26 28.31 5.51
N SER A 90 -7.65 28.52 4.27
CA SER A 90 -7.50 29.81 3.60
C SER A 90 -8.34 30.91 4.26
N ASN A 91 -9.35 30.53 5.03
CA ASN A 91 -10.20 31.49 5.76
C ASN A 91 -9.70 31.78 7.16
N GLY A 92 -8.57 31.18 7.54
CA GLY A 92 -8.01 31.39 8.87
C GLY A 92 -8.62 30.53 9.96
N GLN A 93 -9.49 29.60 9.58
CA GLN A 93 -10.13 28.72 10.56
C GLN A 93 -9.24 27.53 10.88
N ASP A 94 -9.25 27.16 12.16
CA ASP A 94 -8.51 25.98 12.61
C ASP A 94 -9.15 24.73 12.08
N ARG A 95 -8.32 23.85 11.53
CA ARG A 95 -8.75 22.55 11.05
C ARG A 95 -7.87 21.48 11.65
N TYR A 96 -8.41 20.29 11.75
CA TYR A 96 -7.68 19.14 12.30
C TYR A 96 -7.72 18.01 11.30
N THR A 97 -6.59 17.39 11.11
CA THR A 97 -6.49 16.22 10.23
C THR A 97 -5.87 15.08 11.02
N THR A 98 -6.55 13.96 11.06
CA THR A 98 -6.04 12.76 11.69
C THR A 98 -5.49 11.85 10.62
N GLU A 99 -4.23 11.47 10.77
CA GLU A 99 -3.57 10.61 9.82
C GLU A 99 -2.75 9.58 10.59
N ILE A 100 -2.20 8.63 9.86
CA ILE A 100 -1.39 7.59 10.47
C ILE A 100 0.06 7.94 10.23
N GLN A 101 0.82 8.02 11.31
CA GLN A 101 2.26 8.18 11.20
C GLN A 101 2.87 6.79 11.21
N GLY A 102 3.48 6.38 10.10
CA GLY A 102 4.05 5.05 9.99
C GLY A 102 5.34 4.92 10.75
N ASP A 103 5.44 3.88 11.55
CA ASP A 103 6.65 3.57 12.30
C ASP A 103 7.39 2.41 11.71
N ASN A 104 6.66 1.51 11.06
CA ASN A 104 7.23 0.33 10.41
C ASN A 104 6.53 0.11 9.08
N LEU A 105 7.31 -0.29 8.10
CA LEU A 105 6.81 -0.58 6.76
C LEU A 105 7.40 -1.89 6.29
N GLN A 106 6.54 -2.79 5.87
CA GLN A 106 6.96 -4.07 5.30
C GLN A 106 6.28 -4.23 3.95
N MET A 107 7.05 -4.41 2.92
CA MET A 107 6.48 -4.66 1.61
C MET A 107 6.05 -6.11 1.54
N LEU A 108 4.78 -6.32 1.19
CA LEU A 108 4.21 -7.64 1.03
C LEU A 108 4.03 -7.91 -0.45
N GLY A 109 4.31 -9.11 -0.86
CA GLY A 109 4.16 -9.45 -2.26
C GLY A 109 5.13 -8.75 -3.18
N GLY A 110 6.05 -7.96 -2.64
CA GLY A 110 6.99 -7.21 -3.46
C GLY A 110 7.79 -8.11 -4.36
N ARG A 111 8.21 -9.24 -3.83
CA ARG A 111 8.94 -10.21 -4.63
C ARG A 111 8.09 -10.76 -5.77
N GLN A 112 6.82 -11.02 -5.46
CA GLN A 112 5.88 -11.48 -6.47
C GLN A 112 5.65 -10.41 -7.53
N ASP A 113 5.57 -9.16 -7.10
CA ASP A 113 5.41 -8.06 -8.04
C ASP A 113 6.61 -7.95 -8.95
N GLU A 114 7.80 -8.10 -8.40
CA GLU A 114 9.01 -8.08 -9.20
C GLU A 114 9.01 -9.21 -10.22
N LEU A 115 8.61 -10.40 -9.80
CA LEU A 115 8.53 -11.54 -10.68
C LEU A 115 7.49 -11.32 -11.77
N LYS A 116 6.37 -10.74 -11.43
CA LYS A 116 5.34 -10.44 -12.42
C LYS A 116 5.83 -9.42 -13.42
N GLN A 117 6.51 -8.41 -12.96
CA GLN A 117 7.06 -7.40 -13.84
C GLN A 117 8.11 -7.99 -14.76
N ALA A 118 8.95 -8.85 -14.23
CA ALA A 118 9.95 -9.51 -15.03
C ALA A 118 9.31 -10.36 -16.11
N LYS A 119 8.26 -11.08 -15.75
CA LYS A 119 7.53 -11.88 -16.74
C LYS A 119 6.87 -11.00 -17.77
N SER A 120 6.31 -9.89 -17.35
CA SER A 120 5.69 -8.96 -18.28
C SER A 120 6.69 -8.40 -19.26
N SER A 121 7.85 -8.05 -18.78
CA SER A 121 8.86 -7.49 -19.65
C SER A 121 9.40 -8.53 -20.63
N LYS A 122 9.38 -9.81 -20.29
CA LYS A 122 9.76 -10.87 -21.19
C LYS A 122 8.65 -11.19 -22.17
N ALA A 123 7.50 -10.74 -21.89
CA ALA A 123 6.32 -11.05 -22.63
C ALA A 123 6.13 -12.53 -22.69
N LYS A 124 6.19 -12.69 -22.47
CA LYS A 124 5.83 -13.67 -22.48
C LYS A 124 5.49 -14.66 -22.80
N PRO A 125 5.32 -15.38 -22.73
CA PRO A 125 4.61 -16.37 -22.92
C PRO A 125 4.37 -17.48 -22.38
N GLU A 126 4.50 -17.59 -22.26
CA GLU A 126 4.17 -18.48 -21.86
C GLU A 126 3.70 -19.17 -21.49
N PRO A 127 3.58 -19.56 -21.83
CA PRO A 127 2.96 -20.40 -21.48
C PRO A 127 2.85 -21.11 -21.03
N LEU A 128 2.64 -21.30 -21.07
CA LEU A 128 2.43 -22.13 -20.70
C LEU A 128 2.21 -22.92 -20.71
N SER A 129 2.13 -22.91 -21.37
CA SER A 129 1.93 -23.75 -21.49
C SER A 129 2.39 -24.30 -21.67
N ALA A 130 2.52 -24.27 -22.27
CA ALA A 130 2.81 -24.92 -22.41
C ALA A 130 3.42 -25.35 -22.06
N MET A 131 3.60 -25.29 -22.16
CA MET A 131 3.82 -25.76 -21.77
C MET A 131 3.87 -26.17 -21.33
N ALA A 132 3.69 -26.17 -21.68
CA ALA A 132 3.44 -26.57 -21.30
C ALA A 132 3.71 -27.18 -21.22
N GLU A 133 3.89 -27.37 -21.52
CA GLU A 133 3.87 -27.88 -21.39
C GLU A 133 4.45 -28.26 -21.08
N GLN A 134 4.64 -28.41 -21.37
CA GLN A 134 4.86 -28.77 -21.02
C GLN A 134 5.23 -28.94 -20.43
N ASP A 135 5.23 -29.17 -20.85
CA ASP A 135 5.30 -29.30 -20.20
C ASP A 135 5.55 -29.27 -19.55
N GLY A 136 5.44 -29.09 -19.81
CA GLY A 136 5.17 -29.10 -19.14
C GLY A 136 5.50 -28.94 -18.48
N PHE A 137 5.62 -28.96 -18.41
CA PHE A 137 5.59 -28.83 -17.71
C PHE A 137 5.84 -28.71 -17.12
N SER A 138 5.75 -28.71 -17.37
CA SER A 138 5.68 -28.50 -16.82
C SER A 138 6.12 -28.16 -16.12
N ASP A 139 6.09 -28.11 -16.38
CA ASP A 139 6.31 -27.74 -15.71
C ASP A 139 6.56 -27.19 -15.04
N GLY A 140 6.32 -26.88 -15.19
CA GLY A 140 6.08 -26.31 -14.59
C GLY A 140 6.14 -25.79 -13.92
N ILE A 141 5.93 -25.60 -13.88
CA ILE A 141 5.77 -25.02 -13.25
C ILE A 141 5.54 -24.72 -12.53
N PRO A 142 5.40 -24.57 -12.47
CA PRO A 142 5.12 -24.14 -11.70
C PRO A 142 4.76 -23.79 -11.08
N PHE A 143 4.31 -23.69 -11.01
CA PHE A 143 4.06 -23.48 -10.60
C PHE A 143 3.87 -23.32 -9.99
#